data_779a96b7fc3ae00dc69a93ac1cc2dbb8
#
_entry.id   779a96b7fc3ae00dc69a93ac1cc2dbb8
#
_cell.length_a   1.000
_cell.length_b   1.000
_cell.length_c   1.000
_cell.angle_alpha   90.00
_cell.angle_beta   90.00
_cell.angle_gamma   90.00
#
_symmetry.space_group_name_H-M   'P 1'
#
loop_
_entity.id
_entity.type
_entity.pdbx_description
1 polymer ?
#
loop_
_entity_poly.entity_id
_entity_poly.type
_entity_poly.pdbx_seq_one_letter_code
_entity_poly.pdbx_strand_id
1 'polypeptide(L)'
;MNNNKPLVAIIMATYNGADFIEEQIESILKQNNVNVHFYISDDDSTDGTLNIVKNFRQKYPENFKGLFNVLIKNPCKNFLNLVNKIDDSYDYYAFSDQDDIWFPDKLEHAIGIINQGHDLYCGRTEIVNSKLISFGYSPLFSFPPSFQNAIVQSIAGGNTMVFNKKIFTLLKNNSQVEVQSHDWWTYILATFTGHKVYYDQNPKVLYRQHNHNYNGSNIGFFNQIIRIFYALIGRYKSWTDKHFVELSKIVDLGTKQSLKTFYQYGILRNRLYLFKFSLNDIYRVGIYRQTTQGNLFLKLAIFLRRA
;
A
#
# COMPACT_ATOMS: atom_id res chain seq x y z
N MET A 1 -8.07 -4.45 -34.64
CA MET A 1 -7.84 -4.46 -33.18
C MET A 1 -8.00 -3.02 -32.72
N ASN A 2 -8.99 -2.74 -31.86
CA ASN A 2 -9.18 -1.38 -31.32
C ASN A 2 -7.94 -1.00 -30.50
N ASN A 3 -7.14 -0.07 -31.03
CA ASN A 3 -5.92 0.47 -30.40
C ASN A 3 -6.26 1.45 -29.26
N ASN A 4 -7.27 1.16 -28.44
CA ASN A 4 -7.57 2.00 -27.30
C ASN A 4 -6.60 1.64 -26.17
N LYS A 5 -5.67 2.57 -25.87
CA LYS A 5 -4.75 2.41 -24.72
C LYS A 5 -5.57 2.28 -23.43
N PRO A 6 -5.19 1.37 -22.51
CA PRO A 6 -5.84 1.25 -21.21
C PRO A 6 -5.91 2.58 -20.47
N LEU A 7 -7.06 2.85 -19.86
CA LEU A 7 -7.29 4.06 -19.07
C LEU A 7 -7.05 3.79 -17.59
N VAL A 8 -6.12 4.55 -16.98
CA VAL A 8 -5.69 4.37 -15.58
C VAL A 8 -6.06 5.59 -14.75
N ALA A 9 -6.81 5.39 -13.68
CA ALA A 9 -7.02 6.42 -12.66
C ALA A 9 -5.81 6.48 -11.71
N ILE A 10 -5.15 7.62 -11.63
CA ILE A 10 -4.07 7.90 -10.69
C ILE A 10 -4.65 8.55 -9.44
N ILE A 11 -4.51 7.89 -8.32
CA ILE A 11 -5.03 8.29 -7.01
C ILE A 11 -3.86 8.87 -6.21
N MET A 12 -3.78 10.20 -6.08
CA MET A 12 -2.66 10.90 -5.48
C MET A 12 -3.13 11.75 -4.28
N ALA A 13 -2.54 11.54 -3.12
CA ALA A 13 -2.69 12.41 -1.96
C ALA A 13 -1.46 13.30 -1.82
N THR A 14 -1.67 14.60 -1.56
CA THR A 14 -0.59 15.58 -1.45
C THR A 14 -0.66 16.37 -0.13
N TYR A 15 0.51 16.71 0.39
CA TYR A 15 0.68 17.64 1.52
C TYR A 15 2.10 18.20 1.53
N ASN A 16 2.26 19.51 1.31
CA ASN A 16 3.54 20.21 1.29
C ASN A 16 4.62 19.48 0.46
N GLY A 17 4.30 19.21 -0.81
CA GLY A 17 5.13 18.46 -1.75
C GLY A 17 5.71 19.30 -2.89
N ALA A 18 5.73 20.63 -2.78
CA ALA A 18 6.14 21.55 -3.86
C ALA A 18 7.52 21.23 -4.46
N ASP A 19 8.45 20.71 -3.64
CA ASP A 19 9.82 20.42 -4.09
C ASP A 19 9.90 19.24 -5.09
N PHE A 20 8.88 18.35 -5.13
CA PHE A 20 9.00 17.07 -5.87
C PHE A 20 7.80 16.75 -6.77
N ILE A 21 6.64 17.34 -6.51
CA ILE A 21 5.38 16.95 -7.17
C ILE A 21 5.41 17.18 -8.69
N GLU A 22 6.16 18.16 -9.16
CA GLU A 22 6.33 18.43 -10.59
C GLU A 22 6.97 17.23 -11.30
N GLU A 23 8.12 16.75 -10.80
CA GLU A 23 8.82 15.59 -11.35
C GLU A 23 7.95 14.32 -11.28
N GLN A 24 7.20 14.13 -10.20
CA GLN A 24 6.30 13.00 -10.05
C GLN A 24 5.18 13.02 -11.09
N ILE A 25 4.46 14.15 -11.25
CA ILE A 25 3.41 14.28 -12.25
C ILE A 25 3.97 14.06 -13.66
N GLU A 26 5.14 14.63 -13.99
CA GLU A 26 5.78 14.43 -15.28
C GLU A 26 6.15 12.96 -15.54
N SER A 27 6.64 12.24 -14.53
CA SER A 27 6.97 10.82 -14.67
C SER A 27 5.74 9.96 -14.98
N ILE A 28 4.59 10.33 -14.43
CA ILE A 28 3.30 9.66 -14.67
C ILE A 28 2.74 10.01 -16.07
N LEU A 29 2.84 11.29 -16.49
CA LEU A 29 2.41 11.70 -17.82
C LEU A 29 3.24 11.03 -18.94
N LYS A 30 4.47 10.60 -18.65
CA LYS A 30 5.39 9.92 -19.58
C LYS A 30 5.23 8.39 -19.60
N GLN A 31 4.18 7.83 -18.99
CA GLN A 31 3.98 6.38 -18.97
C GLN A 31 3.67 5.82 -20.36
N ASN A 32 4.31 4.69 -20.68
CA ASN A 32 4.18 4.03 -21.98
C ASN A 32 2.81 3.35 -22.15
N ASN A 33 2.25 3.45 -23.34
CA ASN A 33 1.09 2.67 -23.84
C ASN A 33 -0.18 2.69 -22.96
N VAL A 34 -0.36 3.73 -22.15
CA VAL A 34 -1.56 3.96 -21.32
C VAL A 34 -2.04 5.40 -21.46
N ASN A 35 -3.30 5.63 -21.10
CA ASN A 35 -3.86 6.95 -20.83
C ASN A 35 -4.04 7.10 -19.31
N VAL A 36 -3.66 8.25 -18.75
CA VAL A 36 -3.74 8.50 -17.31
C VAL A 36 -4.68 9.65 -16.99
N HIS A 37 -5.51 9.47 -15.97
CA HIS A 37 -6.36 10.51 -15.41
C HIS A 37 -6.04 10.70 -13.93
N PHE A 38 -5.66 11.91 -13.55
CA PHE A 38 -5.34 12.25 -12.18
C PHE A 38 -6.57 12.62 -11.36
N TYR A 39 -6.65 12.02 -10.19
CA TYR A 39 -7.47 12.45 -9.06
C TYR A 39 -6.53 12.80 -7.92
N ILE A 40 -6.47 14.08 -7.56
CA ILE A 40 -5.53 14.59 -6.57
C ILE A 40 -6.32 15.15 -5.39
N SER A 41 -5.94 14.77 -4.18
CA SER A 41 -6.48 15.30 -2.93
C SER A 41 -5.37 15.95 -2.12
N ASP A 42 -5.38 17.27 -2.06
CA ASP A 42 -4.42 18.06 -1.31
C ASP A 42 -4.93 18.28 0.12
N ASP A 43 -4.09 17.97 1.11
CA ASP A 43 -4.43 18.05 2.55
C ASP A 43 -4.02 19.39 3.15
N ASP A 44 -4.50 20.50 2.52
CA ASP A 44 -4.28 21.88 2.94
C ASP A 44 -2.80 22.30 2.91
N SER A 45 -2.13 22.08 1.77
CA SER A 45 -0.74 22.50 1.56
C SER A 45 -0.57 24.02 1.62
N THR A 46 0.54 24.47 2.21
CA THR A 46 0.89 25.87 2.38
C THR A 46 2.15 26.30 1.61
N ASP A 47 2.83 25.36 0.93
CA ASP A 47 4.14 25.54 0.28
C ASP A 47 4.08 25.82 -1.24
N GLY A 48 2.90 25.94 -1.81
CA GLY A 48 2.75 26.12 -3.26
C GLY A 48 2.39 24.86 -4.04
N THR A 49 2.33 23.68 -3.43
CA THR A 49 1.93 22.40 -4.05
C THR A 49 0.67 22.56 -4.89
N LEU A 50 -0.39 23.14 -4.32
CA LEU A 50 -1.67 23.30 -4.99
C LEU A 50 -1.58 24.18 -6.25
N ASN A 51 -0.70 25.18 -6.26
CA ASN A 51 -0.50 26.05 -7.42
C ASN A 51 0.18 25.28 -8.57
N ILE A 52 1.18 24.44 -8.25
CA ILE A 52 1.84 23.57 -9.23
C ILE A 52 0.80 22.64 -9.86
N VAL A 53 -0.02 21.96 -9.06
CA VAL A 53 -1.08 21.07 -9.56
C VAL A 53 -2.08 21.81 -10.45
N LYS A 54 -2.50 23.03 -10.07
CA LYS A 54 -3.40 23.86 -10.89
C LYS A 54 -2.78 24.22 -12.25
N ASN A 55 -1.48 24.53 -12.28
CA ASN A 55 -0.77 24.80 -13.53
C ASN A 55 -0.73 23.58 -14.45
N PHE A 56 -0.45 22.38 -13.90
CA PHE A 56 -0.53 21.14 -14.66
C PHE A 56 -1.94 20.86 -15.19
N ARG A 57 -2.97 21.08 -14.37
CA ARG A 57 -4.36 20.93 -14.79
C ARG A 57 -4.73 21.87 -15.93
N GLN A 58 -4.23 23.10 -15.94
CA GLN A 58 -4.43 24.04 -17.06
C GLN A 58 -3.69 23.60 -18.32
N LYS A 59 -2.47 23.05 -18.18
CA LYS A 59 -1.66 22.59 -19.31
C LYS A 59 -2.15 21.26 -19.90
N TYR A 60 -2.71 20.37 -19.07
CA TYR A 60 -3.16 19.02 -19.46
C TYR A 60 -4.60 18.74 -18.99
N PRO A 61 -5.60 19.52 -19.45
CA PRO A 61 -6.96 19.46 -18.90
C PRO A 61 -7.62 18.09 -19.08
N GLU A 62 -7.27 17.35 -20.12
CA GLU A 62 -7.81 16.01 -20.38
C GLU A 62 -7.31 14.96 -19.38
N ASN A 63 -6.14 15.18 -18.77
CA ASN A 63 -5.57 14.24 -17.80
C ASN A 63 -6.03 14.52 -16.36
N PHE A 64 -6.49 15.73 -15.99
CA PHE A 64 -6.84 16.08 -14.61
C PHE A 64 -8.36 16.10 -14.40
N LYS A 65 -8.91 15.03 -13.84
CA LYS A 65 -10.36 14.84 -13.66
C LYS A 65 -10.85 15.27 -12.28
N GLY A 66 -10.02 15.21 -11.24
CA GLY A 66 -10.39 15.63 -9.89
C GLY A 66 -9.24 16.35 -9.17
N LEU A 67 -9.56 17.50 -8.56
CA LEU A 67 -8.67 18.21 -7.64
C LEU A 67 -9.49 18.65 -6.44
N PHE A 68 -9.14 18.09 -5.28
CA PHE A 68 -9.85 18.31 -4.03
C PHE A 68 -8.91 18.94 -3.00
N ASN A 69 -9.36 19.99 -2.32
CA ASN A 69 -8.67 20.52 -1.16
C ASN A 69 -9.42 20.09 0.09
N VAL A 70 -8.72 19.44 1.02
CA VAL A 70 -9.29 18.83 2.22
C VAL A 70 -8.44 19.21 3.44
N LEU A 71 -8.95 18.99 4.63
CA LEU A 71 -8.22 19.17 5.88
C LEU A 71 -8.42 17.89 6.74
N ILE A 72 -7.67 16.85 6.41
CA ILE A 72 -7.80 15.52 7.04
C ILE A 72 -6.63 15.25 7.98
N LYS A 73 -5.42 15.73 7.65
CA LYS A 73 -4.15 15.56 8.39
C LYS A 73 -3.81 14.08 8.66
N ASN A 74 -4.22 13.22 7.74
CA ASN A 74 -3.96 11.79 7.79
C ASN A 74 -3.88 11.22 6.37
N PRO A 75 -2.70 10.82 5.90
CA PRO A 75 -2.52 10.31 4.53
C PRO A 75 -3.41 9.12 4.21
N CYS A 76 -3.54 8.14 5.13
CA CYS A 76 -4.39 6.97 4.92
C CYS A 76 -5.84 7.35 4.66
N LYS A 77 -6.41 8.21 5.52
CA LYS A 77 -7.78 8.71 5.37
C LYS A 77 -7.95 9.55 4.11
N ASN A 78 -6.93 10.32 3.73
CA ASN A 78 -6.97 11.14 2.52
C ASN A 78 -7.05 10.25 1.28
N PHE A 79 -6.22 9.21 1.16
CA PHE A 79 -6.30 8.23 0.07
C PHE A 79 -7.65 7.52 0.03
N LEU A 80 -8.13 6.99 1.16
CA LEU A 80 -9.40 6.27 1.22
C LEU A 80 -10.62 7.17 0.91
N ASN A 81 -10.60 8.44 1.35
CA ASN A 81 -11.62 9.42 0.97
C ASN A 81 -11.59 9.74 -0.53
N LEU A 82 -10.39 9.83 -1.11
CA LEU A 82 -10.24 10.09 -2.53
C LEU A 82 -10.80 8.92 -3.36
N VAL A 83 -10.59 7.68 -2.95
CA VAL A 83 -11.17 6.49 -3.60
C VAL A 83 -12.69 6.62 -3.75
N ASN A 84 -13.40 7.18 -2.76
CA ASN A 84 -14.85 7.36 -2.81
C ASN A 84 -15.32 8.40 -3.84
N LYS A 85 -14.44 9.31 -4.25
CA LYS A 85 -14.74 10.39 -5.20
C LYS A 85 -14.53 9.98 -6.66
N ILE A 86 -13.95 8.81 -6.89
CA ILE A 86 -13.63 8.29 -8.23
C ILE A 86 -14.73 7.32 -8.64
N ASP A 87 -15.16 7.41 -9.89
CA ASP A 87 -16.07 6.42 -10.46
C ASP A 87 -15.35 5.11 -10.84
N ASP A 88 -16.11 4.08 -11.16
CA ASP A 88 -15.57 2.76 -11.47
C ASP A 88 -15.47 2.51 -12.98
N SER A 89 -15.32 3.57 -13.79
CA SER A 89 -15.28 3.53 -15.25
C SER A 89 -13.89 3.22 -15.83
N TYR A 90 -12.85 3.20 -14.99
CA TYR A 90 -11.47 2.97 -15.41
C TYR A 90 -11.14 1.47 -15.55
N ASP A 91 -10.21 1.16 -16.47
CA ASP A 91 -9.71 -0.20 -16.62
C ASP A 91 -8.83 -0.60 -15.45
N TYR A 92 -7.99 0.35 -14.98
CA TYR A 92 -7.06 0.16 -13.86
C TYR A 92 -6.97 1.41 -12.99
N TYR A 93 -6.42 1.22 -11.79
CA TYR A 93 -6.23 2.24 -10.77
C TYR A 93 -4.82 2.10 -10.19
N ALA A 94 -4.19 3.21 -9.83
CA ALA A 94 -2.87 3.21 -9.22
C ALA A 94 -2.80 4.26 -8.11
N PHE A 95 -2.24 3.90 -6.96
CA PHE A 95 -1.87 4.88 -5.96
C PHE A 95 -0.55 5.55 -6.32
N SER A 96 -0.43 6.82 -5.97
CA SER A 96 0.79 7.60 -6.16
C SER A 96 1.04 8.48 -4.94
N ASP A 97 2.26 8.40 -4.39
CA ASP A 97 2.79 9.42 -3.52
C ASP A 97 3.21 10.64 -4.36
N GLN A 98 3.48 11.78 -3.73
CA GLN A 98 3.74 13.06 -4.42
C GLN A 98 5.21 13.31 -4.80
N ASP A 99 6.12 12.44 -4.35
CA ASP A 99 7.56 12.72 -4.22
C ASP A 99 8.49 11.66 -4.84
N ASP A 100 7.91 10.67 -5.55
CA ASP A 100 8.63 9.60 -6.22
C ASP A 100 8.91 9.90 -7.70
N ILE A 101 9.56 8.96 -8.39
CA ILE A 101 9.64 8.93 -9.86
C ILE A 101 9.24 7.54 -10.35
N TRP A 102 8.31 7.48 -11.28
CA TRP A 102 7.92 6.23 -11.92
C TRP A 102 8.77 5.92 -13.15
N PHE A 103 9.21 4.68 -13.30
CA PHE A 103 9.83 4.25 -14.55
C PHE A 103 8.81 4.29 -15.68
N PRO A 104 9.21 4.62 -16.91
CA PRO A 104 8.26 4.83 -18.01
C PRO A 104 7.37 3.61 -18.34
N ASP A 105 7.83 2.41 -18.00
CA ASP A 105 7.14 1.15 -18.25
C ASP A 105 6.34 0.62 -17.06
N LYS A 106 6.26 1.37 -15.94
CA LYS A 106 5.61 0.88 -14.71
C LYS A 106 4.17 0.43 -14.93
N LEU A 107 3.35 1.27 -15.54
CA LEU A 107 1.92 0.96 -15.74
C LEU A 107 1.73 -0.14 -16.78
N GLU A 108 2.42 -0.07 -17.91
CA GLU A 108 2.36 -1.10 -18.95
C GLU A 108 2.76 -2.48 -18.39
N HIS A 109 3.85 -2.55 -17.65
CA HIS A 109 4.34 -3.78 -17.02
C HIS A 109 3.33 -4.33 -15.99
N ALA A 110 2.83 -3.49 -15.09
CA ALA A 110 1.85 -3.90 -14.08
C ALA A 110 0.55 -4.40 -14.70
N ILE A 111 0.05 -3.73 -15.74
CA ILE A 111 -1.14 -4.13 -16.50
C ILE A 111 -0.92 -5.47 -17.19
N GLY A 112 0.27 -5.68 -17.79
CA GLY A 112 0.63 -6.96 -18.38
C GLY A 112 0.56 -8.12 -17.38
N ILE A 113 1.01 -7.92 -16.15
CA ILE A 113 0.91 -8.91 -15.05
C ILE A 113 -0.54 -9.13 -14.60
N ILE A 114 -1.31 -8.06 -14.46
CA ILE A 114 -2.72 -8.17 -14.07
C ILE A 114 -3.50 -8.96 -15.12
N ASN A 115 -3.24 -8.74 -16.41
CA ASN A 115 -3.88 -9.47 -17.51
C ASN A 115 -3.50 -10.96 -17.57
N GLN A 116 -2.43 -11.39 -16.89
CA GLN A 116 -2.06 -12.78 -16.70
C GLN A 116 -2.84 -13.47 -15.56
N GLY A 117 -3.87 -12.82 -15.03
CA GLY A 117 -4.78 -13.39 -14.04
C GLY A 117 -4.51 -12.97 -12.60
N HIS A 118 -3.84 -11.83 -12.38
CA HIS A 118 -3.75 -11.16 -11.10
C HIS A 118 -4.76 -10.03 -10.99
N ASP A 119 -5.04 -9.56 -9.78
CA ASP A 119 -5.99 -8.47 -9.53
C ASP A 119 -5.30 -7.23 -8.94
N LEU A 120 -4.19 -7.43 -8.22
CA LEU A 120 -3.36 -6.40 -7.62
C LEU A 120 -1.88 -6.67 -7.94
N TYR A 121 -1.21 -5.68 -8.50
CA TYR A 121 0.24 -5.60 -8.65
C TYR A 121 0.81 -4.69 -7.56
N CYS A 122 1.92 -5.09 -6.96
CA CYS A 122 2.77 -4.26 -6.12
C CYS A 122 4.23 -4.69 -6.28
N GLY A 123 5.18 -3.93 -5.76
CA GLY A 123 6.56 -4.30 -6.01
C GLY A 123 7.57 -3.65 -5.09
N ARG A 124 8.81 -4.03 -5.32
CA ARG A 124 10.00 -3.46 -4.73
C ARG A 124 10.24 -2.05 -5.25
N THR A 125 10.91 -1.21 -4.47
CA THR A 125 11.35 0.12 -4.89
C THR A 125 12.87 0.22 -4.90
N GLU A 126 13.41 1.04 -5.78
CA GLU A 126 14.78 1.53 -5.70
C GLU A 126 14.77 2.79 -4.83
N ILE A 127 15.67 2.87 -3.86
CA ILE A 127 15.70 3.96 -2.88
C ILE A 127 16.73 4.98 -3.32
N VAL A 128 16.27 6.22 -3.48
CA VAL A 128 17.11 7.33 -3.95
C VAL A 128 17.04 8.51 -2.97
N ASN A 129 18.07 9.33 -2.97
CA ASN A 129 18.05 10.60 -2.23
C ASN A 129 17.28 11.69 -3.01
N SER A 130 17.19 12.91 -2.45
CA SER A 130 16.53 14.05 -3.09
C SER A 130 17.07 14.42 -4.47
N LYS A 131 18.32 14.01 -4.80
CA LYS A 131 18.99 14.22 -6.10
C LYS A 131 18.88 12.99 -7.02
N LEU A 132 18.02 12.03 -6.72
CA LEU A 132 17.81 10.77 -7.46
C LEU A 132 19.06 9.86 -7.52
N ILE A 133 20.01 10.02 -6.61
CA ILE A 133 21.15 9.11 -6.48
C ILE A 133 20.72 7.90 -5.69
N SER A 134 20.82 6.71 -6.30
CA SER A 134 20.46 5.44 -5.68
C SER A 134 21.43 5.07 -4.57
N PHE A 135 20.92 4.55 -3.46
CA PHE A 135 21.72 4.01 -2.36
C PHE A 135 21.19 2.67 -1.83
N GLY A 136 20.23 2.07 -2.55
CA GLY A 136 19.76 0.74 -2.21
C GLY A 136 18.33 0.45 -2.71
N TYR A 137 17.79 -0.62 -2.17
CA TYR A 137 16.47 -1.13 -2.54
C TYR A 137 15.66 -1.42 -1.29
N SER A 138 14.32 -1.34 -1.40
CA SER A 138 13.45 -1.85 -0.34
C SER A 138 13.68 -3.36 -0.12
N PRO A 139 13.30 -3.94 1.02
CA PRO A 139 13.51 -5.34 1.29
C PRO A 139 13.00 -6.24 0.16
N LEU A 140 13.79 -7.25 -0.20
CA LEU A 140 13.34 -8.28 -1.14
C LEU A 140 12.47 -9.29 -0.40
N PHE A 141 11.26 -9.49 -0.91
CA PHE A 141 10.33 -10.49 -0.41
C PHE A 141 10.20 -11.63 -1.42
N SER A 142 10.40 -12.86 -0.97
CA SER A 142 10.46 -14.05 -1.83
C SER A 142 9.29 -15.01 -1.64
N PHE A 143 8.58 -14.93 -0.51
CA PHE A 143 7.40 -15.75 -0.31
C PHE A 143 6.19 -15.16 -1.03
N PRO A 144 5.31 -15.99 -1.62
CA PRO A 144 4.15 -15.51 -2.35
C PRO A 144 3.21 -14.69 -1.46
N PRO A 145 2.60 -13.61 -1.99
CA PRO A 145 1.57 -12.88 -1.29
C PRO A 145 0.40 -13.79 -0.88
N SER A 146 -0.08 -13.62 0.36
CA SER A 146 -1.21 -14.40 0.88
C SER A 146 -1.88 -13.69 2.05
N PHE A 147 -3.09 -14.09 2.43
CA PHE A 147 -3.75 -13.55 3.61
C PHE A 147 -2.99 -13.89 4.91
N GLN A 148 -2.34 -15.06 4.97
CA GLN A 148 -1.50 -15.46 6.10
C GLN A 148 -0.32 -14.51 6.33
N ASN A 149 0.19 -13.89 5.26
CA ASN A 149 1.19 -12.83 5.37
C ASN A 149 0.54 -11.46 5.59
N ALA A 150 -0.50 -11.12 4.84
CA ALA A 150 -1.13 -9.80 4.86
C ALA A 150 -1.65 -9.40 6.25
N ILE A 151 -2.21 -10.34 7.01
CA ILE A 151 -2.76 -10.07 8.35
C ILE A 151 -1.69 -9.66 9.38
N VAL A 152 -0.42 -9.95 9.10
CA VAL A 152 0.72 -9.66 9.98
C VAL A 152 1.81 -8.77 9.37
N GLN A 153 1.71 -8.43 8.08
CA GLN A 153 2.74 -7.62 7.39
C GLN A 153 2.22 -6.97 6.10
N SER A 154 2.52 -5.67 5.89
CA SER A 154 2.51 -5.10 4.54
C SER A 154 3.79 -5.47 3.79
N ILE A 155 3.68 -5.73 2.48
CA ILE A 155 4.82 -6.12 1.62
C ILE A 155 5.26 -5.03 0.64
N ALA A 156 4.43 -4.00 0.44
CA ALA A 156 4.72 -2.93 -0.51
C ALA A 156 4.03 -1.63 -0.09
N GLY A 157 4.59 -0.50 -0.51
CA GLY A 157 3.96 0.80 -0.39
C GLY A 157 2.89 1.03 -1.45
N GLY A 158 1.94 1.92 -1.16
CA GLY A 158 0.88 2.31 -2.07
C GLY A 158 1.41 2.82 -3.42
N ASN A 159 2.49 3.58 -3.40
CA ASN A 159 3.17 4.12 -4.58
C ASN A 159 3.58 3.06 -5.64
N THR A 160 3.66 1.79 -5.25
CA THR A 160 3.93 0.68 -6.19
C THR A 160 2.67 0.02 -6.71
N MET A 161 1.52 0.22 -6.08
CA MET A 161 0.30 -0.54 -6.34
C MET A 161 -0.41 -0.10 -7.61
N VAL A 162 -0.75 -1.09 -8.45
CA VAL A 162 -1.67 -0.99 -9.59
C VAL A 162 -2.68 -2.11 -9.47
N PHE A 163 -3.96 -1.83 -9.70
CA PHE A 163 -5.00 -2.82 -9.51
C PHE A 163 -6.16 -2.64 -10.49
N ASN A 164 -6.91 -3.72 -10.70
CA ASN A 164 -8.06 -3.73 -11.59
C ASN A 164 -9.33 -3.20 -10.90
N LYS A 165 -10.40 -3.08 -11.66
CA LYS A 165 -11.73 -2.63 -11.19
C LYS A 165 -12.26 -3.47 -10.02
N LYS A 166 -11.97 -4.78 -9.95
CA LYS A 166 -12.47 -5.63 -8.85
C LYS A 166 -11.92 -5.17 -7.51
N ILE A 167 -10.59 -4.93 -7.45
CA ILE A 167 -9.95 -4.43 -6.22
C ILE A 167 -10.41 -3.01 -5.91
N PHE A 168 -10.56 -2.16 -6.93
CA PHE A 168 -11.05 -0.80 -6.71
C PHE A 168 -12.45 -0.79 -6.10
N THR A 169 -13.39 -1.54 -6.65
CA THR A 169 -14.77 -1.65 -6.13
C THR A 169 -14.79 -2.21 -4.71
N LEU A 170 -13.98 -3.26 -4.46
CA LEU A 170 -13.83 -3.82 -3.13
C LEU A 170 -13.31 -2.79 -2.12
N LEU A 171 -12.26 -2.04 -2.49
CA LEU A 171 -11.68 -1.01 -1.64
C LEU A 171 -12.66 0.16 -1.41
N LYS A 172 -13.35 0.61 -2.45
CA LYS A 172 -14.34 1.68 -2.38
C LYS A 172 -15.47 1.34 -1.40
N ASN A 173 -16.00 0.13 -1.48
CA ASN A 173 -17.06 -0.35 -0.58
C ASN A 173 -16.58 -0.53 0.86
N ASN A 174 -15.27 -0.63 1.10
CA ASN A 174 -14.64 -0.85 2.40
C ASN A 174 -13.62 0.25 2.74
N SER A 175 -13.87 1.50 2.34
CA SER A 175 -12.96 2.64 2.53
C SER A 175 -13.24 3.45 3.81
N GLN A 176 -14.44 3.32 4.40
CA GLN A 176 -14.82 3.99 5.65
C GLN A 176 -14.34 3.17 6.86
N VAL A 177 -13.01 3.12 7.05
CA VAL A 177 -12.36 2.24 8.03
C VAL A 177 -11.27 2.98 8.81
N GLU A 178 -11.00 2.49 10.02
CA GLU A 178 -9.89 2.96 10.86
C GLU A 178 -8.73 1.96 10.81
N VAL A 179 -7.88 2.09 9.78
CA VAL A 179 -6.75 1.20 9.53
C VAL A 179 -5.41 1.93 9.59
N GLN A 180 -4.31 1.19 9.61
CA GLN A 180 -2.97 1.77 9.74
C GLN A 180 -2.53 2.51 8.48
N SER A 181 -2.76 1.92 7.31
CA SER A 181 -2.45 2.53 6.02
C SER A 181 -3.32 1.96 4.91
N HIS A 182 -3.58 2.76 3.88
CA HIS A 182 -4.45 2.40 2.74
C HIS A 182 -3.88 1.25 1.91
N ASP A 183 -2.58 1.20 1.74
CA ASP A 183 -1.85 0.16 1.02
C ASP A 183 -1.91 -1.19 1.73
N TRP A 184 -1.63 -1.22 3.03
CA TRP A 184 -1.76 -2.46 3.80
C TRP A 184 -3.21 -2.96 3.85
N TRP A 185 -4.17 -2.04 3.97
CA TRP A 185 -5.59 -2.40 3.90
C TRP A 185 -5.98 -2.97 2.55
N THR A 186 -5.51 -2.39 1.45
CA THR A 186 -5.73 -2.90 0.09
C THR A 186 -5.17 -4.31 -0.07
N TYR A 187 -3.96 -4.57 0.43
CA TYR A 187 -3.35 -5.91 0.41
C TYR A 187 -4.13 -6.92 1.26
N ILE A 188 -4.58 -6.53 2.46
CA ILE A 188 -5.43 -7.36 3.32
C ILE A 188 -6.74 -7.69 2.61
N LEU A 189 -7.47 -6.70 2.10
CA LEU A 189 -8.73 -6.91 1.41
C LEU A 189 -8.59 -7.86 0.21
N ALA A 190 -7.62 -7.60 -0.66
CA ALA A 190 -7.39 -8.43 -1.83
C ALA A 190 -7.18 -9.90 -1.44
N THR A 191 -6.29 -10.17 -0.49
CA THR A 191 -5.96 -11.53 -0.09
C THR A 191 -7.04 -12.20 0.78
N PHE A 192 -7.77 -11.43 1.60
CA PHE A 192 -8.87 -11.93 2.41
C PHE A 192 -10.02 -12.45 1.55
N THR A 193 -10.35 -11.75 0.49
CA THR A 193 -11.43 -12.07 -0.45
C THR A 193 -11.00 -13.04 -1.57
N GLY A 194 -9.74 -13.51 -1.55
CA GLY A 194 -9.22 -14.52 -2.48
C GLY A 194 -8.73 -13.98 -3.83
N HIS A 195 -8.55 -12.67 -3.95
CA HIS A 195 -7.93 -12.07 -5.13
C HIS A 195 -6.44 -12.33 -5.19
N LYS A 196 -5.91 -12.45 -6.40
CA LYS A 196 -4.50 -12.76 -6.64
C LYS A 196 -3.65 -11.48 -6.64
N VAL A 197 -2.64 -11.48 -5.79
CA VAL A 197 -1.66 -10.40 -5.67
C VAL A 197 -0.33 -10.84 -6.25
N TYR A 198 0.29 -9.98 -7.05
CA TYR A 198 1.64 -10.17 -7.56
C TYR A 198 2.59 -9.19 -6.89
N TYR A 199 3.71 -9.69 -6.37
CA TYR A 199 4.81 -8.87 -5.86
C TYR A 199 5.98 -8.94 -6.82
N ASP A 200 6.33 -7.80 -7.42
CA ASP A 200 7.47 -7.69 -8.32
C ASP A 200 8.77 -7.45 -7.56
N GLN A 201 9.77 -8.27 -7.84
CA GLN A 201 11.11 -8.13 -7.27
C GLN A 201 11.94 -7.05 -7.97
N ASN A 202 11.54 -6.68 -9.20
CA ASN A 202 12.20 -5.64 -9.98
C ASN A 202 11.55 -4.28 -9.74
N PRO A 203 12.30 -3.26 -9.30
CA PRO A 203 11.74 -1.94 -9.05
C PRO A 203 11.18 -1.29 -10.31
N LYS A 204 10.05 -0.61 -10.14
CA LYS A 204 9.43 0.26 -11.15
C LYS A 204 9.16 1.66 -10.63
N VAL A 205 9.70 1.96 -9.43
CA VAL A 205 9.59 3.24 -8.75
C VAL A 205 10.93 3.59 -8.11
N LEU A 206 11.41 4.80 -8.34
CA LEU A 206 12.45 5.43 -7.54
C LEU A 206 11.76 6.07 -6.33
N TYR A 207 11.93 5.43 -5.17
CA TYR A 207 11.38 5.90 -3.90
C TYR A 207 12.31 6.94 -3.29
N ARG A 208 11.87 8.20 -3.30
CA ARG A 208 12.69 9.32 -2.85
C ARG A 208 12.70 9.43 -1.33
N GLN A 209 13.89 9.56 -0.75
CA GLN A 209 14.08 9.81 0.68
C GLN A 209 14.55 11.24 0.92
N HIS A 210 13.79 11.97 1.73
CA HIS A 210 14.06 13.32 2.18
C HIS A 210 13.52 13.53 3.61
N ASN A 211 13.82 14.67 4.22
CA ASN A 211 13.50 14.93 5.64
C ASN A 211 11.99 15.03 5.94
N HIS A 212 11.16 15.16 4.92
CA HIS A 212 9.71 15.34 5.05
C HIS A 212 8.90 14.07 4.73
N ASN A 213 9.54 12.91 4.50
CA ASN A 213 8.82 11.66 4.28
C ASN A 213 8.01 11.27 5.52
N TYR A 214 6.73 10.94 5.34
CA TYR A 214 5.86 10.46 6.41
C TYR A 214 6.37 9.13 7.02
N ASN A 215 6.87 8.23 6.18
CA ASN A 215 7.56 7.01 6.57
C ASN A 215 9.00 7.06 6.04
N GLY A 216 9.98 7.26 6.92
CA GLY A 216 11.39 7.21 6.54
C GLY A 216 11.83 5.85 5.99
N SER A 217 12.99 5.80 5.29
CA SER A 217 13.54 4.55 4.75
C SER A 217 13.85 3.55 5.85
N ASN A 218 13.59 2.28 5.54
CA ASN A 218 13.87 1.15 6.43
C ASN A 218 15.32 0.68 6.37
N ILE A 219 16.24 1.49 5.85
CA ILE A 219 17.65 1.16 5.67
C ILE A 219 18.41 1.62 6.91
N GLY A 220 19.10 0.66 7.55
CA GLY A 220 20.00 0.87 8.67
C GLY A 220 19.68 -0.01 9.89
N PHE A 221 20.74 -0.52 10.52
CA PHE A 221 20.67 -1.38 11.69
C PHE A 221 19.96 -0.71 12.88
N PHE A 222 20.19 0.58 13.10
CA PHE A 222 19.54 1.35 14.15
C PHE A 222 18.03 1.47 13.94
N ASN A 223 17.58 1.70 12.72
CA ASN A 223 16.15 1.76 12.40
C ASN A 223 15.45 0.41 12.62
N GLN A 224 16.14 -0.71 12.38
CA GLN A 224 15.61 -2.04 12.71
C GLN A 224 15.45 -2.25 14.22
N ILE A 225 16.42 -1.83 15.03
CA ILE A 225 16.34 -1.93 16.50
C ILE A 225 15.20 -1.06 17.05
N ILE A 226 15.08 0.18 16.59
CA ILE A 226 14.00 1.10 16.97
C ILE A 226 12.63 0.51 16.62
N ARG A 227 12.50 -0.14 15.48
CA ARG A 227 11.24 -0.80 15.05
C ARG A 227 10.90 -1.98 15.94
N ILE A 228 11.88 -2.80 16.31
CA ILE A 228 11.68 -3.90 17.27
C ILE A 228 11.19 -3.33 18.60
N PHE A 229 11.82 -2.26 19.06
CA PHE A 229 11.44 -1.60 20.31
C PHE A 229 9.99 -1.04 20.23
N TYR A 230 9.64 -0.28 19.19
CA TYR A 230 8.27 0.22 19.00
C TYR A 230 7.23 -0.90 18.89
N ALA A 231 7.60 -2.00 18.32
CA ALA A 231 6.72 -3.15 18.24
C ALA A 231 6.53 -3.82 19.62
N LEU A 232 7.59 -3.92 20.43
CA LEU A 232 7.53 -4.47 21.79
C LEU A 232 6.71 -3.59 22.75
N ILE A 233 6.70 -2.27 22.56
CA ILE A 233 5.85 -1.38 23.36
C ILE A 233 4.36 -1.34 22.94
N GLY A 234 3.96 -2.18 21.96
CA GLY A 234 2.56 -2.39 21.60
C GLY A 234 2.07 -1.63 20.38
N ARG A 235 2.94 -0.85 19.69
CA ARG A 235 2.56 -0.13 18.45
C ARG A 235 2.11 -1.08 17.35
N TYR A 236 2.81 -2.20 17.19
CA TYR A 236 2.45 -3.24 16.22
C TYR A 236 1.07 -3.86 16.52
N LYS A 237 0.81 -4.14 17.81
CA LYS A 237 -0.50 -4.64 18.26
C LYS A 237 -1.62 -3.66 17.90
N SER A 238 -1.43 -2.37 18.18
CA SER A 238 -2.43 -1.35 17.84
C SER A 238 -2.76 -1.34 16.33
N TRP A 239 -1.78 -1.54 15.46
CA TRP A 239 -2.00 -1.62 14.00
C TRP A 239 -2.81 -2.85 13.61
N THR A 240 -2.40 -4.02 14.11
CA THR A 240 -3.11 -5.27 13.81
C THR A 240 -4.49 -5.34 14.46
N ASP A 241 -4.70 -4.71 15.65
CA ASP A 241 -6.02 -4.60 16.27
C ASP A 241 -7.01 -3.83 15.38
N LYS A 242 -6.58 -2.70 14.81
CA LYS A 242 -7.40 -1.92 13.88
C LYS A 242 -7.85 -2.77 12.69
N HIS A 243 -6.88 -3.42 12.01
CA HIS A 243 -7.21 -4.30 10.89
C HIS A 243 -8.13 -5.45 11.28
N PHE A 244 -7.92 -6.02 12.45
CA PHE A 244 -8.74 -7.14 12.95
C PHE A 244 -10.19 -6.71 13.21
N VAL A 245 -10.38 -5.52 13.80
CA VAL A 245 -11.71 -4.94 14.02
C VAL A 245 -12.42 -4.68 12.69
N GLU A 246 -11.74 -4.07 11.72
CA GLU A 246 -12.36 -3.79 10.41
C GLU A 246 -12.67 -5.08 9.63
N LEU A 247 -11.79 -6.09 9.66
CA LEU A 247 -12.05 -7.40 9.05
C LEU A 247 -13.26 -8.11 9.68
N SER A 248 -13.48 -7.95 11.00
CA SER A 248 -14.61 -8.58 11.68
C SER A 248 -15.97 -8.08 11.19
N LYS A 249 -16.02 -6.89 10.57
CA LYS A 249 -17.25 -6.30 10.00
C LYS A 249 -17.59 -6.86 8.61
N ILE A 250 -16.63 -7.51 7.95
CA ILE A 250 -16.72 -7.97 6.55
C ILE A 250 -16.39 -9.46 6.41
N VAL A 251 -16.62 -10.26 7.45
CA VAL A 251 -16.29 -11.69 7.46
C VAL A 251 -16.99 -12.48 6.36
N ASP A 252 -18.16 -12.05 5.94
CA ASP A 252 -18.96 -12.62 4.84
C ASP A 252 -18.23 -12.54 3.46
N LEU A 253 -17.29 -11.62 3.29
CA LEU A 253 -16.50 -11.49 2.08
C LEU A 253 -15.29 -12.44 2.05
N GLY A 254 -14.93 -13.05 3.18
CA GLY A 254 -13.75 -13.89 3.32
C GLY A 254 -13.89 -15.25 2.64
N THR A 255 -12.80 -15.75 2.06
CA THR A 255 -12.75 -17.16 1.62
C THR A 255 -12.72 -18.11 2.82
N LYS A 256 -13.08 -19.38 2.63
CA LYS A 256 -12.98 -20.40 3.69
C LYS A 256 -11.58 -20.45 4.32
N GLN A 257 -10.55 -20.31 3.52
CA GLN A 257 -9.16 -20.36 3.99
C GLN A 257 -8.78 -19.09 4.78
N SER A 258 -9.14 -17.91 4.28
CA SER A 258 -8.86 -16.65 5.00
C SER A 258 -9.64 -16.54 6.30
N LEU A 259 -10.91 -16.97 6.33
CA LEU A 259 -11.71 -17.04 7.56
C LEU A 259 -11.09 -17.99 8.60
N LYS A 260 -10.65 -19.18 8.17
CA LYS A 260 -9.93 -20.11 9.05
C LYS A 260 -8.72 -19.43 9.68
N THR A 261 -7.87 -18.79 8.86
CA THR A 261 -6.68 -18.05 9.34
C THR A 261 -7.07 -16.92 10.28
N PHE A 262 -8.07 -16.13 9.95
CA PHE A 262 -8.56 -15.01 10.75
C PHE A 262 -8.99 -15.45 12.14
N TYR A 263 -9.87 -16.47 12.25
CA TYR A 263 -10.34 -16.96 13.55
C TYR A 263 -9.20 -17.62 14.35
N GLN A 264 -8.37 -18.42 13.72
CA GLN A 264 -7.26 -19.08 14.41
C GLN A 264 -6.22 -18.07 14.91
N TYR A 265 -5.90 -17.03 14.13
CA TYR A 265 -5.03 -15.95 14.56
C TYR A 265 -5.66 -15.13 15.69
N GLY A 266 -6.95 -14.84 15.62
CA GLY A 266 -7.71 -14.18 16.69
C GLY A 266 -7.63 -14.93 18.03
N ILE A 267 -7.79 -16.25 18.00
CA ILE A 267 -7.58 -17.10 19.19
C ILE A 267 -6.14 -17.03 19.67
N LEU A 268 -5.16 -17.14 18.77
CA LEU A 268 -3.75 -17.19 19.09
C LEU A 268 -3.26 -15.92 19.79
N ARG A 269 -3.66 -14.74 19.30
CA ARG A 269 -3.27 -13.44 19.86
C ARG A 269 -3.92 -13.10 21.20
N ASN A 270 -5.07 -13.73 21.54
CA ASN A 270 -5.85 -13.47 22.74
C ASN A 270 -5.66 -14.53 23.85
N ARG A 271 -4.89 -15.62 23.62
CA ARG A 271 -4.69 -16.69 24.59
C ARG A 271 -4.05 -16.18 25.90
N LEU A 272 -4.59 -16.68 27.03
CA LEU A 272 -4.05 -16.41 28.37
C LEU A 272 -2.72 -17.17 28.59
N TYR A 273 -1.79 -16.59 29.35
CA TYR A 273 -0.45 -17.14 29.69
C TYR A 273 -0.49 -18.55 30.30
N LEU A 274 -1.63 -18.98 30.81
CA LEU A 274 -1.80 -20.26 31.53
C LEU A 274 -1.76 -21.50 30.60
N PHE A 275 -1.86 -21.33 29.29
CA PHE A 275 -1.76 -22.45 28.36
C PHE A 275 -0.40 -22.44 27.67
N LYS A 276 0.36 -23.56 27.77
CA LYS A 276 1.63 -23.76 27.06
C LYS A 276 1.49 -23.28 25.60
N PHE A 277 2.13 -22.13 25.30
CA PHE A 277 2.27 -21.65 23.94
C PHE A 277 3.21 -22.63 23.22
N SER A 278 2.68 -23.30 22.22
CA SER A 278 3.49 -24.11 21.32
C SER A 278 3.84 -23.29 20.08
N LEU A 279 5.12 -23.24 19.72
CA LEU A 279 5.56 -22.74 18.40
C LEU A 279 4.79 -23.41 17.25
N ASN A 280 4.35 -24.66 17.47
CA ASN A 280 3.50 -25.40 16.55
C ASN A 280 2.15 -24.74 16.29
N ASP A 281 1.63 -23.91 17.21
CA ASP A 281 0.36 -23.19 17.00
C ASP A 281 0.49 -22.13 15.90
N ILE A 282 1.63 -21.43 15.80
CA ILE A 282 1.90 -20.49 14.70
C ILE A 282 1.99 -21.23 13.35
N TYR A 283 2.68 -22.37 13.34
CA TYR A 283 2.78 -23.21 12.13
C TYR A 283 1.41 -23.75 11.69
N ARG A 284 0.54 -24.13 12.64
CA ARG A 284 -0.83 -24.61 12.32
C ARG A 284 -1.71 -23.52 11.71
N VAL A 285 -1.58 -22.27 12.17
CA VAL A 285 -2.31 -21.12 11.59
C VAL A 285 -1.72 -20.73 10.24
N GLY A 286 -0.44 -21.01 10.02
CA GLY A 286 0.29 -20.74 8.78
C GLY A 286 0.64 -19.28 8.57
N ILE A 287 0.53 -18.42 9.60
CA ILE A 287 0.93 -17.01 9.50
C ILE A 287 2.45 -16.89 9.44
N TYR A 288 2.93 -15.96 8.61
CA TYR A 288 4.36 -15.74 8.42
C TYR A 288 4.66 -14.29 8.03
N ARG A 289 5.89 -13.88 8.30
CA ARG A 289 6.49 -12.66 7.74
C ARG A 289 7.53 -13.06 6.69
N GLN A 290 7.82 -12.15 5.79
CA GLN A 290 8.68 -12.39 4.63
C GLN A 290 10.16 -12.66 4.95
N THR A 291 10.61 -12.41 6.20
CA THR A 291 12.00 -12.63 6.61
C THR A 291 12.08 -13.52 7.86
N THR A 292 13.21 -14.24 8.02
CA THR A 292 13.46 -15.06 9.20
C THR A 292 13.42 -14.23 10.48
N GLN A 293 14.05 -13.05 10.48
CA GLN A 293 14.02 -12.11 11.61
C GLN A 293 12.61 -11.61 11.89
N GLY A 294 11.83 -11.31 10.85
CA GLY A 294 10.43 -10.94 10.96
C GLY A 294 9.57 -12.04 11.59
N ASN A 295 9.83 -13.30 11.24
CA ASN A 295 9.14 -14.45 11.83
C ASN A 295 9.50 -14.65 13.29
N LEU A 296 10.78 -14.50 13.67
CA LEU A 296 11.21 -14.54 15.06
C LEU A 296 10.52 -13.42 15.88
N PHE A 297 10.49 -12.21 15.31
CA PHE A 297 9.78 -11.07 15.89
C PHE A 297 8.29 -11.36 16.09
N LEU A 298 7.60 -11.91 15.07
CA LEU A 298 6.18 -12.27 15.16
C LEU A 298 5.91 -13.26 16.30
N LYS A 299 6.77 -14.29 16.45
CA LYS A 299 6.70 -15.27 17.53
C LYS A 299 6.82 -14.59 18.89
N LEU A 300 7.79 -13.70 19.05
CA LEU A 300 7.99 -12.93 20.27
C LEU A 300 6.80 -11.99 20.56
N ALA A 301 6.30 -11.31 19.56
CA ALA A 301 5.14 -10.41 19.70
C ALA A 301 3.88 -11.16 20.14
N ILE A 302 3.62 -12.35 19.60
CA ILE A 302 2.50 -13.21 20.01
C ILE A 302 2.71 -13.69 21.46
N PHE A 303 3.92 -14.16 21.80
CA PHE A 303 4.25 -14.58 23.15
C PHE A 303 4.02 -13.47 24.19
N LEU A 304 4.43 -12.23 23.85
CA LEU A 304 4.27 -11.04 24.71
C LEU A 304 2.87 -10.41 24.61
N ARG A 305 1.93 -10.96 23.83
CA ARG A 305 0.63 -10.37 23.51
C ARG A 305 0.71 -8.97 22.89
N ARG A 306 1.69 -8.77 22.03
CA ARG A 306 1.96 -7.53 21.31
C ARG A 306 1.75 -7.68 19.79
N ALA A 307 1.06 -8.77 19.35
CA ALA A 307 0.72 -9.05 17.97
C ALA A 307 -0.74 -8.73 17.65
#